data_6d67a532fe5d5da9f76031b9780bc576
#
_entry.id   6d67a532fe5d5da9f76031b9780bc576
#
_cell.length_a   1.000
_cell.length_b   1.000
_cell.length_c   1.000
_cell.angle_alpha   90.00
_cell.angle_beta   90.00
_cell.angle_gamma   90.00
#
_symmetry.space_group_name_H-M   'P 1'
#
loop_
_entity.id
_entity.type
_entity.pdbx_description
1 polymer ?
#
loop_
_entity_poly.entity_id
_entity_poly.type
_entity_poly.pdbx_seq_one_letter_code
_entity_poly.pdbx_strand_id
1 'polypeptide(L)'
;MFQFIDNNATIPSNNRTLKIEYREKLGLLPDVLQQEETMKQRSMKSKTKRRGNNEGSFQPTENGTWRVWATLNSGKRVSKTLPTKADAREWLQLKMVEEEETPQAEQKFGEYITEWFTNHSSQLKESTKCDYEIIIHKYILPALSEVVLNTLHRSVFDSFYTNLRRVPVGDTQIRYIHRIIHKALQDAVSDRILQYNPSDGAKAPKKQRLHRINCPLNEEQCIQLVSKAMETPLGTLIYLAIKTGMRQGELFALKWEDINWQTQQVHVQRNLQRILRDGKQVHDFSTPKTVTSNRMIVVGEKTLEVLRLQQKEVELKKILAKKRWQENDLVFPSSIGTPMNPSNMLNKFSAIQKAANLKHIRFHDLRHIAASIMLNHGIPLLTVSYILGHSQPSTTLNMYGHKFSAMELQAACLVDDIFAKTQPSLLPAEFLSVPNLKK
;
A
#
# COMPACT_ATOMS: atom_id res chain seq x y z
N MET A 1 -32.22 -37.99 -4.41
CA MET A 1 -33.23 -37.06 -4.93
C MET A 1 -33.43 -35.98 -3.89
N PHE A 2 -32.52 -34.96 -3.86
CA PHE A 2 -32.65 -33.79 -2.98
C PHE A 2 -32.70 -32.57 -3.88
N GLN A 3 -33.86 -31.90 -3.88
CA GLN A 3 -34.08 -30.66 -4.58
C GLN A 3 -33.38 -29.51 -3.84
N PHE A 4 -32.56 -28.78 -4.57
CA PHE A 4 -32.01 -27.49 -4.15
C PHE A 4 -33.14 -26.45 -4.13
N ILE A 5 -33.33 -25.81 -2.97
CA ILE A 5 -34.20 -24.63 -2.85
C ILE A 5 -33.34 -23.40 -3.13
N ASP A 6 -33.68 -22.73 -4.20
CA ASP A 6 -33.11 -21.45 -4.64
C ASP A 6 -33.47 -20.33 -3.65
N ASN A 7 -32.50 -19.78 -2.93
CA ASN A 7 -32.64 -18.64 -2.03
C ASN A 7 -32.26 -17.33 -2.73
N ASN A 8 -32.92 -16.98 -3.82
CA ASN A 8 -32.81 -15.63 -4.42
C ASN A 8 -34.22 -15.04 -4.63
N ALA A 9 -34.93 -14.81 -3.53
CA ALA A 9 -36.14 -13.99 -3.56
C ALA A 9 -35.79 -12.56 -3.08
N THR A 10 -35.60 -11.67 -4.05
CA THR A 10 -35.54 -10.21 -3.82
C THR A 10 -36.89 -9.75 -3.30
N ILE A 11 -36.94 -9.28 -2.04
CA ILE A 11 -38.15 -8.74 -1.40
C ILE A 11 -38.45 -7.35 -2.00
N PRO A 12 -39.62 -7.10 -2.57
CA PRO A 12 -40.00 -5.78 -3.06
C PRO A 12 -40.09 -4.78 -1.90
N SER A 13 -39.54 -3.59 -2.09
CA SER A 13 -39.33 -2.56 -1.07
C SER A 13 -40.60 -1.84 -0.57
N ASN A 14 -41.81 -2.27 -0.94
CA ASN A 14 -43.06 -1.48 -0.71
C ASN A 14 -44.21 -2.30 -0.13
N ASN A 15 -44.00 -3.15 0.85
CA ASN A 15 -45.16 -3.74 1.55
C ASN A 15 -44.97 -3.62 3.08
N ARG A 16 -45.65 -2.57 3.63
CA ARG A 16 -45.58 -2.19 5.04
C ARG A 16 -46.18 -3.26 5.97
N THR A 17 -47.16 -4.00 5.48
CA THR A 17 -47.88 -5.04 6.23
C THR A 17 -47.03 -6.28 6.49
N LEU A 18 -46.28 -6.75 5.49
CA LEU A 18 -45.36 -7.89 5.62
C LEU A 18 -44.19 -7.63 6.58
N LYS A 19 -43.76 -6.36 6.70
CA LYS A 19 -42.69 -6.00 7.67
C LYS A 19 -43.19 -6.00 9.12
N ILE A 20 -44.43 -5.75 9.36
CA ILE A 20 -45.05 -5.75 10.69
C ILE A 20 -45.26 -7.19 11.17
N GLU A 21 -45.78 -8.08 10.33
CA GLU A 21 -45.97 -9.50 10.69
C GLU A 21 -44.65 -10.26 10.94
N TYR A 22 -43.57 -9.86 10.26
CA TYR A 22 -42.25 -10.47 10.47
C TYR A 22 -41.58 -10.01 11.79
N ARG A 23 -41.91 -8.77 12.24
CA ARG A 23 -41.43 -8.23 13.52
C ARG A 23 -42.17 -8.77 14.73
N GLU A 24 -43.47 -9.01 14.61
CA GLU A 24 -44.27 -9.64 15.66
C GLU A 24 -43.85 -11.10 15.92
N LYS A 25 -43.49 -11.83 14.86
CA LYS A 25 -42.93 -13.20 14.99
C LYS A 25 -41.55 -13.27 15.66
N LEU A 26 -40.81 -12.17 15.75
CA LEU A 26 -39.50 -12.07 16.37
C LEU A 26 -39.51 -11.55 17.81
N GLY A 27 -40.72 -11.31 18.42
CA GLY A 27 -40.86 -10.97 19.84
C GLY A 27 -40.21 -9.64 20.24
N LEU A 28 -40.13 -8.65 19.35
CA LEU A 28 -39.58 -7.32 19.64
C LEU A 28 -40.61 -6.43 20.31
N LEU A 29 -40.29 -5.97 21.52
CA LEU A 29 -41.16 -5.18 22.42
C LEU A 29 -41.62 -3.86 21.83
N PRO A 30 -42.80 -3.32 22.28
CA PRO A 30 -43.48 -2.10 21.75
C PRO A 30 -42.71 -0.79 21.86
N ASP A 31 -41.73 -0.69 22.76
CA ASP A 31 -41.01 0.54 23.06
C ASP A 31 -40.09 1.04 21.93
N VAL A 32 -39.67 0.14 21.00
CA VAL A 32 -38.81 0.49 19.86
C VAL A 32 -39.60 1.27 18.80
N LEU A 33 -40.90 1.06 18.68
CA LEU A 33 -41.74 1.74 17.68
C LEU A 33 -41.99 3.21 18.04
N GLN A 34 -42.13 3.54 19.35
CA GLN A 34 -42.29 4.94 19.79
C GLN A 34 -40.99 5.75 19.61
N GLN A 35 -39.85 5.15 19.74
CA GLN A 35 -38.57 5.82 19.49
C GLN A 35 -38.30 6.08 17.99
N GLU A 36 -38.72 5.18 17.10
CA GLU A 36 -38.58 5.40 15.65
C GLU A 36 -39.52 6.47 15.12
N GLU A 37 -40.76 6.58 15.65
CA GLU A 37 -41.71 7.64 15.27
C GLU A 37 -41.26 9.01 15.77
N THR A 38 -40.70 9.09 16.98
CA THR A 38 -40.15 10.34 17.53
C THR A 38 -38.93 10.83 16.77
N MET A 39 -38.08 9.91 16.28
CA MET A 39 -36.95 10.26 15.39
C MET A 39 -37.41 10.70 14.00
N LYS A 40 -38.47 10.08 13.43
CA LYS A 40 -39.01 10.50 12.13
C LYS A 40 -39.72 11.87 12.20
N GLN A 41 -40.40 12.19 13.28
CA GLN A 41 -41.00 13.53 13.48
C GLN A 41 -39.93 14.61 13.68
N ARG A 42 -38.77 14.31 14.29
CA ARG A 42 -37.62 15.22 14.36
C ARG A 42 -36.93 15.44 13.01
N SER A 43 -36.91 14.43 12.12
CA SER A 43 -36.29 14.56 10.79
C SER A 43 -37.17 15.31 9.76
N MET A 44 -38.45 15.40 9.99
CA MET A 44 -39.39 16.11 9.09
C MET A 44 -39.46 17.64 9.32
N LYS A 45 -38.88 18.17 10.42
CA LYS A 45 -38.92 19.61 10.74
C LYS A 45 -37.76 20.44 10.18
N SER A 46 -36.88 19.94 9.34
CA SER A 46 -35.83 20.76 8.75
C SER A 46 -35.52 20.43 7.28
N LYS A 47 -36.49 20.57 6.40
CA LYS A 47 -36.21 20.82 4.98
C LYS A 47 -36.08 22.31 4.73
N THR A 48 -35.13 22.98 5.36
CA THR A 48 -34.62 24.26 4.87
C THR A 48 -33.86 24.00 3.59
N LYS A 49 -34.19 24.75 2.51
CA LYS A 49 -33.40 24.77 1.25
C LYS A 49 -31.90 24.80 1.58
N ARG A 50 -31.12 23.90 1.04
CA ARG A 50 -29.65 23.98 1.10
C ARG A 50 -29.25 25.31 0.48
N ARG A 51 -28.69 26.20 1.29
CA ARG A 51 -28.10 27.47 0.85
C ARG A 51 -26.88 27.18 0.01
N GLY A 52 -26.56 28.09 -0.90
CA GLY A 52 -25.35 28.00 -1.72
C GLY A 52 -24.09 28.01 -0.86
N ASN A 53 -22.98 27.44 -1.35
CA ASN A 53 -21.66 27.60 -0.74
C ASN A 53 -21.35 29.09 -0.66
N ASN A 54 -20.83 29.57 0.48
CA ASN A 54 -20.42 30.95 0.77
C ASN A 54 -21.51 31.94 1.22
N GLU A 55 -22.77 31.55 1.38
CA GLU A 55 -23.82 32.47 1.87
C GLU A 55 -23.75 32.75 3.39
N GLY A 56 -22.92 32.04 4.15
CA GLY A 56 -22.84 32.11 5.60
C GLY A 56 -24.15 31.75 6.32
N SER A 57 -24.08 31.59 7.61
CA SER A 57 -25.23 31.34 8.47
C SER A 57 -25.37 32.42 9.53
N PHE A 58 -26.61 32.89 9.75
CA PHE A 58 -26.89 33.97 10.68
C PHE A 58 -27.93 33.46 11.70
N GLN A 59 -27.69 33.64 12.98
CA GLN A 59 -28.58 33.25 14.06
C GLN A 59 -28.73 34.40 15.08
N PRO A 60 -29.97 34.78 15.44
CA PRO A 60 -30.17 35.70 16.54
C PRO A 60 -29.81 35.02 17.86
N THR A 61 -29.18 35.73 18.76
CA THR A 61 -28.90 35.28 20.13
C THR A 61 -29.97 35.82 21.10
N GLU A 62 -30.08 35.21 22.25
CA GLU A 62 -31.09 35.60 23.28
C GLU A 62 -30.93 37.05 23.73
N ASN A 63 -29.75 37.64 23.59
CA ASN A 63 -29.44 39.02 23.97
C ASN A 63 -29.69 40.05 22.83
N GLY A 64 -30.45 39.67 21.78
CA GLY A 64 -30.77 40.57 20.68
C GLY A 64 -29.64 40.81 19.68
N THR A 65 -28.47 40.18 19.84
CA THR A 65 -27.34 40.25 18.92
C THR A 65 -27.42 39.16 17.85
N TRP A 66 -26.61 39.26 16.80
CA TRP A 66 -26.59 38.30 15.70
C TRP A 66 -25.24 37.61 15.64
N ARG A 67 -25.25 36.28 15.68
CA ARG A 67 -24.09 35.46 15.44
C ARG A 67 -24.04 35.05 13.99
N VAL A 68 -22.92 35.37 13.33
CA VAL A 68 -22.62 34.97 11.95
C VAL A 68 -21.50 33.94 11.96
N TRP A 69 -21.61 32.94 11.10
CA TRP A 69 -20.49 32.04 10.80
C TRP A 69 -20.54 31.63 9.34
N ALA A 70 -19.38 31.45 8.76
CA ALA A 70 -19.18 30.97 7.41
C ALA A 70 -17.95 30.08 7.35
N THR A 71 -17.93 29.22 6.35
CA THR A 71 -16.72 28.54 5.95
C THR A 71 -16.17 29.29 4.76
N LEU A 72 -14.99 29.87 4.91
CA LEU A 72 -14.28 30.61 3.88
C LEU A 72 -13.83 29.66 2.77
N ASN A 73 -13.39 30.20 1.62
CA ASN A 73 -12.85 29.43 0.49
C ASN A 73 -11.64 28.57 0.91
N SER A 74 -10.84 29.03 1.89
CA SER A 74 -9.76 28.31 2.56
C SER A 74 -10.18 27.11 3.39
N GLY A 75 -11.49 26.83 3.53
CA GLY A 75 -12.01 25.80 4.43
C GLY A 75 -12.06 26.20 5.92
N LYS A 76 -11.52 27.38 6.28
CA LYS A 76 -11.51 27.87 7.67
C LYS A 76 -12.91 28.34 8.07
N ARG A 77 -13.40 27.89 9.21
CA ARG A 77 -14.62 28.41 9.83
C ARG A 77 -14.33 29.68 10.61
N VAL A 78 -15.03 30.75 10.26
CA VAL A 78 -15.01 32.01 11.00
C VAL A 78 -16.39 32.28 11.60
N SER A 79 -16.41 32.90 12.79
CA SER A 79 -17.64 33.31 13.44
C SER A 79 -17.44 34.59 14.25
N LYS A 80 -18.49 35.44 14.29
CA LYS A 80 -18.51 36.64 15.11
C LYS A 80 -19.93 36.92 15.58
N THR A 81 -20.08 37.56 16.73
CA THR A 81 -21.36 38.05 17.24
C THR A 81 -21.37 39.57 17.12
N LEU A 82 -22.39 40.14 16.51
CA LEU A 82 -22.50 41.55 16.16
C LEU A 82 -23.89 42.08 16.55
N PRO A 83 -24.02 43.41 16.78
CA PRO A 83 -25.27 43.98 17.29
C PRO A 83 -26.45 43.81 16.34
N THR A 84 -26.23 43.98 15.05
CA THR A 84 -27.33 43.87 14.06
C THR A 84 -27.02 42.82 12.97
N LYS A 85 -28.05 42.39 12.29
CA LYS A 85 -27.93 41.49 11.14
C LYS A 85 -27.21 42.13 9.95
N ALA A 86 -27.34 43.47 9.84
CA ALA A 86 -26.65 44.25 8.81
C ALA A 86 -25.13 44.20 9.05
N ASP A 87 -24.72 44.52 10.28
CA ASP A 87 -23.29 44.48 10.65
C ASP A 87 -22.68 43.04 10.47
N ALA A 88 -23.49 42.03 10.75
CA ALA A 88 -23.08 40.64 10.55
C ALA A 88 -22.89 40.30 9.08
N ARG A 89 -23.67 40.87 8.17
CA ARG A 89 -23.51 40.72 6.71
C ARG A 89 -22.29 41.49 6.21
N GLU A 90 -22.13 42.73 6.65
CA GLU A 90 -20.99 43.57 6.29
C GLU A 90 -19.68 42.95 6.74
N TRP A 91 -19.60 42.48 7.99
CA TRP A 91 -18.45 41.78 8.50
C TRP A 91 -18.11 40.54 7.69
N LEU A 92 -19.12 39.75 7.26
CA LEU A 92 -18.89 38.58 6.44
C LEU A 92 -18.37 38.94 5.04
N GLN A 93 -18.91 39.99 4.43
CA GLN A 93 -18.42 40.52 3.16
C GLN A 93 -16.98 41.00 3.26
N LEU A 94 -16.65 41.78 4.32
CA LEU A 94 -15.28 42.23 4.57
C LEU A 94 -14.31 41.04 4.74
N LYS A 95 -14.74 39.98 5.44
CA LYS A 95 -13.90 38.76 5.60
C LYS A 95 -13.72 37.99 4.31
N MET A 96 -14.69 38.01 3.41
CA MET A 96 -14.56 37.43 2.07
C MET A 96 -13.59 38.25 1.20
N VAL A 97 -13.68 39.58 1.27
CA VAL A 97 -12.76 40.50 0.54
C VAL A 97 -11.34 40.40 1.09
N GLU A 98 -11.14 40.37 2.41
CA GLU A 98 -9.84 40.15 3.03
C GLU A 98 -9.17 38.82 2.59
N GLU A 99 -9.98 37.81 2.28
CA GLU A 99 -9.49 36.54 1.75
C GLU A 99 -9.06 36.65 0.27
N GLU A 100 -9.70 37.53 -0.49
CA GLU A 100 -9.33 37.81 -1.88
C GLU A 100 -8.08 38.71 -2.00
N GLU A 101 -7.77 39.52 -0.97
CA GLU A 101 -6.62 40.44 -0.96
C GLU A 101 -5.30 39.83 -0.45
N THR A 102 -5.24 38.52 -0.15
CA THR A 102 -3.95 37.86 0.12
C THR A 102 -3.04 38.01 -1.10
N PRO A 103 -1.71 38.25 -0.91
CA PRO A 103 -0.78 38.46 -2.02
C PRO A 103 -0.90 37.29 -2.99
N GLN A 104 -1.42 37.58 -4.18
CA GLN A 104 -1.56 36.58 -5.22
C GLN A 104 -0.15 36.16 -5.64
N ALA A 105 0.21 34.92 -5.41
CA ALA A 105 1.46 34.38 -5.87
C ALA A 105 1.44 34.40 -7.41
N GLU A 106 2.07 35.38 -8.02
CA GLU A 106 2.30 35.44 -9.48
C GLU A 106 3.30 34.38 -9.95
N GLN A 107 3.91 33.67 -9.00
CA GLN A 107 4.90 32.65 -9.26
C GLN A 107 4.32 31.50 -10.10
N LYS A 108 5.06 31.05 -11.12
CA LYS A 108 4.70 29.89 -11.91
C LYS A 108 4.88 28.61 -11.09
N PHE A 109 3.98 27.64 -11.28
CA PHE A 109 4.05 26.36 -10.57
C PHE A 109 5.35 25.59 -10.84
N GLY A 110 5.91 25.72 -12.06
CA GLY A 110 7.20 25.11 -12.39
C GLY A 110 8.36 25.63 -11.54
N GLU A 111 8.40 26.95 -11.33
CA GLU A 111 9.41 27.59 -10.45
C GLU A 111 9.22 27.15 -9.01
N TYR A 112 7.99 27.22 -8.51
CA TYR A 112 7.66 26.80 -7.15
C TYR A 112 8.03 25.34 -6.88
N ILE A 113 7.62 24.40 -7.73
CA ILE A 113 7.87 22.97 -7.47
C ILE A 113 9.35 22.61 -7.54
N THR A 114 10.12 23.33 -8.36
CA THR A 114 11.57 23.13 -8.47
C THR A 114 12.28 23.63 -7.21
N GLU A 115 11.92 24.80 -6.71
CA GLU A 115 12.42 25.37 -5.47
C GLU A 115 12.00 24.51 -4.28
N TRP A 116 10.72 24.15 -4.19
CA TRP A 116 10.21 23.23 -3.17
C TRP A 116 10.97 21.90 -3.14
N PHE A 117 11.22 21.30 -4.31
CA PHE A 117 11.96 20.05 -4.40
C PHE A 117 13.39 20.20 -3.90
N THR A 118 14.07 21.28 -4.26
CA THR A 118 15.43 21.56 -3.78
C THR A 118 15.48 21.59 -2.26
N ASN A 119 14.57 22.31 -1.63
CA ASN A 119 14.50 22.43 -0.17
C ASN A 119 14.04 21.13 0.50
N HIS A 120 13.00 20.47 -0.03
CA HIS A 120 12.42 19.25 0.51
C HIS A 120 13.34 18.03 0.32
N SER A 121 14.12 18.00 -0.73
CA SER A 121 14.96 16.85 -1.11
C SER A 121 16.03 16.52 -0.06
N SER A 122 16.48 17.50 0.73
CA SER A 122 17.48 17.30 1.80
C SER A 122 17.01 16.32 2.88
N GLN A 123 15.70 16.20 3.09
CA GLN A 123 15.08 15.29 4.07
C GLN A 123 14.74 13.92 3.49
N LEU A 124 14.87 13.75 2.18
CA LEU A 124 14.50 12.51 1.49
C LEU A 124 15.69 11.55 1.40
N LYS A 125 15.37 10.25 1.40
CA LYS A 125 16.37 9.24 1.02
C LYS A 125 16.72 9.38 -0.47
N GLU A 126 17.98 9.13 -0.83
CA GLU A 126 18.50 9.31 -2.20
C GLU A 126 17.64 8.62 -3.27
N SER A 127 17.14 7.41 -3.01
CA SER A 127 16.25 6.72 -3.95
C SER A 127 14.91 7.44 -4.15
N THR A 128 14.35 8.03 -3.09
CA THR A 128 13.09 8.80 -3.16
C THR A 128 13.33 10.13 -3.87
N LYS A 129 14.46 10.78 -3.61
CA LYS A 129 14.90 11.99 -4.30
C LYS A 129 15.00 11.72 -5.82
N CYS A 130 15.68 10.64 -6.21
CA CYS A 130 15.78 10.21 -7.61
C CYS A 130 14.39 10.00 -8.26
N ASP A 131 13.47 9.33 -7.57
CA ASP A 131 12.13 9.09 -8.07
C ASP A 131 11.31 10.40 -8.21
N TYR A 132 11.42 11.32 -7.24
CA TYR A 132 10.75 12.62 -7.29
C TYR A 132 11.27 13.44 -8.44
N GLU A 133 12.57 13.54 -8.62
CA GLU A 133 13.21 14.29 -9.68
C GLU A 133 12.78 13.79 -11.07
N ILE A 134 12.80 12.46 -11.27
CA ILE A 134 12.31 11.86 -12.53
C ILE A 134 10.85 12.24 -12.78
N ILE A 135 10.00 12.17 -11.76
CA ILE A 135 8.56 12.45 -11.90
C ILE A 135 8.34 13.92 -12.20
N ILE A 136 9.00 14.81 -11.48
CA ILE A 136 8.87 16.26 -11.67
C ILE A 136 9.28 16.62 -13.10
N HIS A 137 10.48 16.22 -13.54
CA HIS A 137 10.98 16.55 -14.87
C HIS A 137 10.23 15.86 -16.01
N LYS A 138 9.82 14.60 -15.83
CA LYS A 138 9.19 13.84 -16.91
C LYS A 138 7.70 14.11 -17.09
N TYR A 139 6.98 14.40 -16.02
CA TYR A 139 5.51 14.48 -16.07
C TYR A 139 4.95 15.82 -15.62
N ILE A 140 5.51 16.42 -14.55
CA ILE A 140 4.90 17.60 -13.93
C ILE A 140 5.30 18.87 -14.70
N LEU A 141 6.59 19.13 -14.84
CA LEU A 141 7.08 20.35 -15.52
C LEU A 141 6.58 20.49 -16.96
N PRO A 142 6.61 19.44 -17.81
CA PRO A 142 6.14 19.60 -19.19
C PRO A 142 4.66 19.99 -19.33
N ALA A 143 3.86 19.71 -18.31
CA ALA A 143 2.41 19.93 -18.36
C ALA A 143 1.93 21.14 -17.56
N LEU A 144 2.61 21.50 -16.47
CA LEU A 144 2.12 22.44 -15.47
C LEU A 144 3.09 23.59 -15.18
N SER A 145 4.30 23.63 -15.78
CA SER A 145 5.32 24.64 -15.44
C SER A 145 4.84 26.07 -15.64
N GLU A 146 4.10 26.36 -16.70
CA GLU A 146 3.67 27.71 -17.07
C GLU A 146 2.41 28.17 -16.35
N VAL A 147 1.74 27.28 -15.60
CA VAL A 147 0.52 27.64 -14.88
C VAL A 147 0.88 28.47 -13.65
N VAL A 148 0.24 29.62 -13.50
CA VAL A 148 0.43 30.49 -12.34
C VAL A 148 -0.17 29.81 -11.09
N LEU A 149 0.56 29.83 -9.98
CA LEU A 149 0.25 29.06 -8.77
C LEU A 149 -1.15 29.37 -8.20
N ASN A 150 -1.54 30.64 -8.19
CA ASN A 150 -2.85 31.09 -7.69
C ASN A 150 -4.02 30.77 -8.65
N THR A 151 -3.74 30.47 -9.93
CA THR A 151 -4.78 30.05 -10.89
C THR A 151 -5.00 28.54 -10.90
N LEU A 152 -4.20 27.80 -10.11
CA LEU A 152 -4.40 26.36 -9.95
C LEU A 152 -5.73 26.08 -9.25
N HIS A 153 -6.50 25.21 -9.85
CA HIS A 153 -7.77 24.72 -9.30
C HIS A 153 -7.98 23.26 -9.69
N ARG A 154 -8.88 22.60 -9.00
CA ARG A 154 -9.11 21.16 -9.15
C ARG A 154 -9.22 20.68 -10.60
N SER A 155 -9.91 21.43 -11.47
CA SER A 155 -10.13 20.97 -12.85
C SER A 155 -8.85 20.93 -13.68
N VAL A 156 -7.82 21.74 -13.36
CA VAL A 156 -6.49 21.67 -13.98
C VAL A 156 -5.89 20.28 -13.74
N PHE A 157 -5.94 19.80 -12.49
CA PHE A 157 -5.43 18.48 -12.14
C PHE A 157 -6.28 17.34 -12.72
N ASP A 158 -7.61 17.47 -12.72
CA ASP A 158 -8.50 16.48 -13.34
C ASP A 158 -8.18 16.32 -14.85
N SER A 159 -7.94 17.43 -15.56
CA SER A 159 -7.51 17.43 -16.96
C SER A 159 -6.11 16.84 -17.15
N PHE A 160 -5.18 17.21 -16.28
CA PHE A 160 -3.81 16.67 -16.29
C PHE A 160 -3.80 15.14 -16.12
N TYR A 161 -4.53 14.59 -15.14
CA TYR A 161 -4.60 13.13 -14.94
C TYR A 161 -5.33 12.42 -16.07
N THR A 162 -6.32 13.08 -16.70
CA THR A 162 -6.99 12.54 -17.88
C THR A 162 -6.02 12.45 -19.07
N ASN A 163 -5.17 13.46 -19.25
CA ASN A 163 -4.16 13.45 -20.30
C ASN A 163 -3.07 12.40 -20.05
N LEU A 164 -2.65 12.20 -18.79
CA LEU A 164 -1.71 11.15 -18.43
C LEU A 164 -2.24 9.74 -18.73
N ARG A 165 -3.56 9.51 -18.68
CA ARG A 165 -4.17 8.23 -19.06
C ARG A 165 -4.15 7.96 -20.57
N ARG A 166 -3.99 8.98 -21.39
CA ARG A 166 -3.89 8.84 -22.88
C ARG A 166 -2.51 8.38 -23.33
N VAL A 167 -1.51 8.47 -22.46
CA VAL A 167 -0.16 7.94 -22.67
C VAL A 167 0.02 6.69 -21.79
N PRO A 168 1.00 5.80 -22.05
CA PRO A 168 1.18 4.54 -21.32
C PRO A 168 1.67 4.76 -19.88
N VAL A 169 0.91 5.51 -19.07
CA VAL A 169 1.16 5.77 -17.65
C VAL A 169 0.11 5.04 -16.83
N GLY A 170 0.55 4.10 -16.02
CA GLY A 170 -0.36 3.31 -15.18
C GLY A 170 -0.95 4.12 -14.01
N ASP A 171 -2.15 3.73 -13.56
CA ASP A 171 -2.86 4.37 -12.44
C ASP A 171 -2.02 4.51 -11.15
N THR A 172 -1.13 3.57 -10.89
CA THR A 172 -0.22 3.64 -9.73
C THR A 172 0.77 4.80 -9.87
N GLN A 173 1.27 5.03 -11.08
CA GLN A 173 2.18 6.13 -11.37
C GLN A 173 1.45 7.48 -11.27
N ILE A 174 0.21 7.57 -11.80
CA ILE A 174 -0.61 8.81 -11.70
C ILE A 174 -0.89 9.14 -10.23
N ARG A 175 -1.20 8.13 -9.39
CA ARG A 175 -1.34 8.35 -7.94
C ARG A 175 -0.04 8.85 -7.28
N TYR A 176 1.10 8.34 -7.73
CA TYR A 176 2.38 8.79 -7.19
C TYR A 176 2.68 10.24 -7.59
N ILE A 177 2.40 10.62 -8.85
CA ILE A 177 2.47 12.00 -9.34
C ILE A 177 1.55 12.91 -8.49
N HIS A 178 0.29 12.51 -8.33
CA HIS A 178 -0.67 13.26 -7.49
C HIS A 178 -0.16 13.47 -6.06
N ARG A 179 0.42 12.44 -5.44
CA ARG A 179 0.96 12.54 -4.07
C ARG A 179 2.09 13.56 -3.96
N ILE A 180 2.95 13.68 -4.98
CA ILE A 180 4.04 14.66 -5.00
C ILE A 180 3.45 16.07 -5.13
N ILE A 181 2.55 16.28 -6.10
CA ILE A 181 1.87 17.56 -6.30
C ILE A 181 1.11 17.98 -5.03
N HIS A 182 0.32 17.07 -4.47
CA HIS A 182 -0.47 17.34 -3.27
C HIS A 182 0.43 17.73 -2.09
N LYS A 183 1.57 17.04 -1.90
CA LYS A 183 2.51 17.36 -0.83
C LYS A 183 3.14 18.73 -1.04
N ALA A 184 3.60 19.06 -2.25
CA ALA A 184 4.16 20.36 -2.57
C ALA A 184 3.16 21.51 -2.33
N LEU A 185 1.92 21.34 -2.79
CA LEU A 185 0.88 22.34 -2.60
C LEU A 185 0.40 22.43 -1.13
N GLN A 186 0.45 21.33 -0.38
CA GLN A 186 0.18 21.35 1.05
C GLN A 186 1.24 22.12 1.83
N ASP A 187 2.50 22.01 1.41
CA ASP A 187 3.57 22.81 1.99
C ASP A 187 3.41 24.29 1.63
N ALA A 188 2.98 24.62 0.39
CA ALA A 188 2.63 25.99 0.01
C ALA A 188 1.52 26.60 0.90
N VAL A 189 0.55 25.78 1.31
CA VAL A 189 -0.48 26.21 2.27
C VAL A 189 0.11 26.43 3.67
N SER A 190 1.00 25.53 4.10
CA SER A 190 1.68 25.64 5.40
C SER A 190 2.55 26.90 5.47
N ASP A 191 3.20 27.25 4.37
CA ASP A 191 4.06 28.43 4.20
C ASP A 191 3.26 29.71 3.90
N ARG A 192 1.91 29.63 3.85
CA ARG A 192 0.98 30.73 3.57
C ARG A 192 1.14 31.35 2.15
N ILE A 193 1.73 30.63 1.22
CA ILE A 193 1.81 31.00 -0.19
C ILE A 193 0.44 30.80 -0.85
N LEU A 194 -0.28 29.74 -0.46
CA LEU A 194 -1.64 29.45 -0.89
C LEU A 194 -2.58 29.40 0.33
N GLN A 195 -3.83 29.76 0.13
CA GLN A 195 -4.87 29.70 1.17
C GLN A 195 -5.41 28.30 1.38
N TYR A 196 -5.50 27.50 0.32
CA TYR A 196 -5.98 26.13 0.31
C TYR A 196 -5.20 25.31 -0.70
N ASN A 197 -5.26 23.99 -0.57
CA ASN A 197 -4.59 23.11 -1.52
C ASN A 197 -5.47 22.87 -2.76
N PRO A 198 -5.13 23.43 -3.93
CA PRO A 198 -5.97 23.32 -5.12
C PRO A 198 -6.05 21.90 -5.69
N SER A 199 -5.19 20.99 -5.25
CA SER A 199 -5.25 19.56 -5.63
C SER A 199 -6.24 18.74 -4.79
N ASP A 200 -6.85 19.34 -3.74
CA ASP A 200 -7.84 18.66 -2.91
C ASP A 200 -9.07 18.27 -3.73
N GLY A 201 -9.51 17.04 -3.53
CA GLY A 201 -10.65 16.49 -4.25
C GLY A 201 -10.42 16.23 -5.74
N ALA A 202 -9.20 16.40 -6.26
CA ALA A 202 -8.88 16.04 -7.64
C ALA A 202 -9.06 14.53 -7.89
N LYS A 203 -9.52 14.17 -9.10
CA LYS A 203 -9.90 12.80 -9.46
C LYS A 203 -8.69 11.93 -9.84
N ALA A 204 -7.69 11.88 -8.97
CA ALA A 204 -6.63 10.89 -9.11
C ALA A 204 -7.21 9.45 -9.05
N PRO A 205 -6.61 8.48 -9.75
CA PRO A 205 -7.08 7.10 -9.72
C PRO A 205 -7.15 6.55 -8.29
N LYS A 206 -8.27 5.94 -7.91
CA LYS A 206 -8.40 5.30 -6.59
C LYS A 206 -7.47 4.10 -6.49
N LYS A 207 -6.93 3.85 -5.29
CA LYS A 207 -6.19 2.62 -5.02
C LYS A 207 -7.16 1.45 -5.16
N GLN A 208 -6.94 0.62 -6.17
CA GLN A 208 -7.66 -0.65 -6.23
C GLN A 208 -7.29 -1.46 -4.99
N ARG A 209 -8.29 -2.03 -4.31
CA ARG A 209 -8.01 -3.01 -3.25
C ARG A 209 -7.21 -4.13 -3.89
N LEU A 210 -6.02 -4.39 -3.37
CA LEU A 210 -5.23 -5.52 -3.82
C LEU A 210 -6.09 -6.77 -3.64
N HIS A 211 -6.40 -7.44 -4.75
CA HIS A 211 -6.93 -8.79 -4.69
C HIS A 211 -5.95 -9.64 -3.86
N ARG A 212 -6.50 -10.59 -3.11
CA ARG A 212 -5.73 -11.58 -2.36
C ARG A 212 -4.58 -12.09 -3.24
N ILE A 213 -3.36 -12.06 -2.73
CA ILE A 213 -2.20 -12.55 -3.46
C ILE A 213 -2.33 -14.09 -3.48
N ASN A 214 -2.85 -14.62 -4.58
CA ASN A 214 -2.69 -16.03 -4.84
C ASN A 214 -1.20 -16.27 -5.13
N CYS A 215 -0.64 -17.34 -4.56
CA CYS A 215 0.74 -17.72 -4.88
C CYS A 215 0.85 -17.89 -6.40
N PRO A 216 1.73 -17.13 -7.07
CA PRO A 216 1.76 -17.10 -8.53
C PRO A 216 2.24 -18.42 -9.14
N LEU A 217 2.97 -19.25 -8.37
CA LEU A 217 3.43 -20.58 -8.75
C LEU A 217 3.17 -21.56 -7.59
N ASN A 218 2.78 -22.80 -7.91
CA ASN A 218 2.77 -23.90 -6.96
C ASN A 218 4.19 -24.46 -6.73
N GLU A 219 4.37 -25.43 -5.84
CA GLU A 219 5.69 -25.98 -5.50
C GLU A 219 6.35 -26.69 -6.66
N GLU A 220 5.61 -27.45 -7.47
CA GLU A 220 6.10 -28.15 -8.64
C GLU A 220 6.63 -27.14 -9.68
N GLN A 221 5.87 -26.07 -9.93
CA GLN A 221 6.28 -24.99 -10.82
C GLN A 221 7.52 -24.24 -10.29
N CYS A 222 7.66 -24.12 -8.98
CA CYS A 222 8.87 -23.55 -8.36
C CYS A 222 10.08 -24.46 -8.58
N ILE A 223 9.92 -25.78 -8.42
CA ILE A 223 10.98 -26.77 -8.71
C ILE A 223 11.38 -26.68 -10.19
N GLN A 224 10.40 -26.63 -11.09
CA GLN A 224 10.64 -26.48 -12.54
C GLN A 224 11.38 -25.18 -12.87
N LEU A 225 10.98 -24.05 -12.26
CA LEU A 225 11.68 -22.76 -12.42
C LEU A 225 13.14 -22.85 -11.96
N VAL A 226 13.39 -23.41 -10.77
CA VAL A 226 14.72 -23.55 -10.22
C VAL A 226 15.57 -24.48 -11.08
N SER A 227 15.04 -25.65 -11.47
CA SER A 227 15.75 -26.58 -12.35
C SER A 227 16.20 -25.91 -13.63
N LYS A 228 15.28 -25.19 -14.30
CA LYS A 228 15.62 -24.46 -15.54
C LYS A 228 16.57 -23.29 -15.31
N ALA A 229 16.45 -22.62 -14.18
CA ALA A 229 17.34 -21.53 -13.81
C ALA A 229 18.79 -22.02 -13.57
N MET A 230 18.97 -23.19 -12.95
CA MET A 230 20.28 -23.77 -12.66
C MET A 230 21.09 -24.11 -13.93
N GLU A 231 20.46 -24.21 -15.07
CA GLU A 231 21.14 -24.32 -16.37
C GLU A 231 21.73 -22.97 -16.84
N THR A 232 21.53 -21.87 -16.10
CA THR A 232 21.90 -20.52 -16.48
C THR A 232 22.72 -19.84 -15.39
N PRO A 233 23.48 -18.78 -15.70
CA PRO A 233 24.23 -18.00 -14.69
C PRO A 233 23.35 -17.29 -13.65
N LEU A 234 22.02 -17.32 -13.76
CA LEU A 234 21.09 -16.79 -12.77
C LEU A 234 20.57 -17.86 -11.80
N GLY A 235 20.97 -19.12 -11.96
CA GLY A 235 20.45 -20.24 -11.18
C GLY A 235 20.55 -20.03 -9.68
N THR A 236 21.75 -19.76 -9.20
CA THR A 236 22.01 -19.53 -7.77
C THR A 236 21.23 -18.31 -7.23
N LEU A 237 21.13 -17.23 -8.02
CA LEU A 237 20.38 -16.02 -7.64
C LEU A 237 18.89 -16.34 -7.43
N ILE A 238 18.27 -17.05 -8.38
CA ILE A 238 16.84 -17.42 -8.32
C ILE A 238 16.60 -18.42 -7.19
N TYR A 239 17.49 -19.40 -7.05
CA TYR A 239 17.45 -20.38 -5.96
C TYR A 239 17.47 -19.69 -4.60
N LEU A 240 18.45 -18.79 -4.37
CA LEU A 240 18.59 -18.07 -3.11
C LEU A 240 17.39 -17.13 -2.86
N ALA A 241 16.85 -16.49 -3.91
CA ALA A 241 15.66 -15.64 -3.82
C ALA A 241 14.45 -16.41 -3.27
N ILE A 242 14.22 -17.65 -3.74
CA ILE A 242 13.12 -18.51 -3.28
C ILE A 242 13.40 -19.05 -1.88
N LYS A 243 14.64 -19.45 -1.58
CA LYS A 243 15.00 -20.02 -0.27
C LYS A 243 14.94 -19.02 0.88
N THR A 244 15.31 -17.76 0.63
CA THR A 244 15.46 -16.74 1.67
C THR A 244 14.38 -15.67 1.65
N GLY A 245 13.66 -15.52 0.54
CA GLY A 245 12.72 -14.42 0.33
C GLY A 245 13.37 -13.03 0.35
N MET A 246 14.69 -12.91 0.14
CA MET A 246 15.40 -11.64 0.07
C MET A 246 14.85 -10.75 -1.06
N ARG A 247 14.90 -9.43 -0.85
CA ARG A 247 14.53 -8.47 -1.89
C ARG A 247 15.60 -8.45 -3.00
N GLN A 248 15.21 -8.11 -4.22
CA GLN A 248 16.14 -8.02 -5.36
C GLN A 248 17.39 -7.18 -5.03
N GLY A 249 17.19 -6.01 -4.44
CA GLY A 249 18.32 -5.14 -4.09
C GLY A 249 19.19 -5.68 -2.96
N GLU A 250 18.65 -6.47 -2.04
CA GLU A 250 19.40 -7.18 -0.98
C GLU A 250 20.28 -8.27 -1.60
N LEU A 251 19.72 -9.05 -2.54
CA LEU A 251 20.47 -10.08 -3.27
C LEU A 251 21.63 -9.48 -4.09
N PHE A 252 21.40 -8.37 -4.78
CA PHE A 252 22.41 -7.70 -5.59
C PHE A 252 23.51 -7.02 -4.78
N ALA A 253 23.21 -6.71 -3.51
CA ALA A 253 24.15 -6.10 -2.59
C ALA A 253 24.85 -7.13 -1.68
N LEU A 254 24.53 -8.42 -1.81
CA LEU A 254 25.09 -9.49 -0.99
C LEU A 254 26.56 -9.69 -1.33
N LYS A 255 27.39 -9.67 -0.31
CA LYS A 255 28.83 -9.91 -0.40
C LYS A 255 29.22 -11.24 0.23
N TRP A 256 30.41 -11.76 -0.11
CA TRP A 256 30.93 -12.99 0.48
C TRP A 256 31.17 -12.85 1.98
N GLU A 257 31.58 -11.67 2.46
CA GLU A 257 31.73 -11.36 3.88
C GLU A 257 30.43 -11.50 4.69
N ASP A 258 29.26 -11.42 4.03
CA ASP A 258 27.95 -11.56 4.67
C ASP A 258 27.57 -13.03 4.93
N ILE A 259 28.32 -14.00 4.43
CA ILE A 259 28.03 -15.42 4.54
C ILE A 259 28.88 -16.03 5.63
N ASN A 260 28.26 -16.41 6.73
CA ASN A 260 28.93 -17.19 7.76
C ASN A 260 28.73 -18.68 7.47
N TRP A 261 29.82 -19.30 6.98
CA TRP A 261 29.85 -20.71 6.58
C TRP A 261 29.73 -21.69 7.77
N GLN A 262 30.17 -21.27 8.98
CA GLN A 262 30.17 -22.11 10.18
C GLN A 262 28.77 -22.11 10.85
N THR A 263 28.18 -20.93 11.01
CA THR A 263 26.85 -20.79 11.63
C THR A 263 25.70 -20.95 10.61
N GLN A 264 26.03 -21.17 9.34
CA GLN A 264 25.06 -21.31 8.25
C GLN A 264 24.10 -20.10 8.15
N GLN A 265 24.64 -18.90 8.22
CA GLN A 265 23.86 -17.67 8.24
C GLN A 265 24.25 -16.72 7.12
N VAL A 266 23.26 -16.05 6.58
CA VAL A 266 23.40 -14.94 5.62
C VAL A 266 22.96 -13.64 6.29
N HIS A 267 23.87 -12.69 6.39
CA HIS A 267 23.61 -11.37 6.97
C HIS A 267 23.10 -10.41 5.91
N VAL A 268 21.84 -10.01 5.99
CA VAL A 268 21.23 -9.04 5.08
C VAL A 268 21.36 -7.65 5.67
N GLN A 269 22.40 -6.91 5.26
CA GLN A 269 22.73 -5.60 5.82
C GLN A 269 22.90 -4.49 4.78
N ARG A 270 22.76 -4.80 3.48
CA ARG A 270 22.90 -3.85 2.38
C ARG A 270 21.79 -4.02 1.36
N ASN A 271 21.56 -2.95 0.59
CA ASN A 271 20.60 -2.94 -0.50
C ASN A 271 21.16 -2.15 -1.68
N LEU A 272 21.12 -2.70 -2.87
CA LEU A 272 21.43 -1.98 -4.10
C LEU A 272 20.21 -1.18 -4.51
N GLN A 273 20.35 0.12 -4.65
CA GLN A 273 19.27 1.03 -5.05
C GLN A 273 19.73 1.95 -6.17
N ARG A 274 18.76 2.49 -6.89
CA ARG A 274 19.02 3.54 -7.87
C ARG A 274 19.06 4.88 -7.16
N ILE A 275 20.14 5.62 -7.43
CA ILE A 275 20.34 6.98 -6.94
C ILE A 275 20.69 7.91 -8.11
N LEU A 276 20.62 9.21 -7.85
CA LEU A 276 21.11 10.22 -8.77
C LEU A 276 22.50 10.69 -8.30
N ARG A 277 23.47 10.68 -9.21
CA ARG A 277 24.80 11.25 -8.98
C ARG A 277 25.19 12.07 -10.21
N ASP A 278 25.45 13.36 -10.01
CA ASP A 278 25.78 14.32 -11.08
C ASP A 278 24.75 14.30 -12.26
N GLY A 279 23.45 14.29 -11.92
CA GLY A 279 22.36 14.24 -12.90
C GLY A 279 22.21 12.89 -13.62
N LYS A 280 23.04 11.88 -13.30
CA LYS A 280 22.98 10.55 -13.91
C LYS A 280 22.45 9.51 -12.92
N GLN A 281 21.57 8.64 -13.41
CA GLN A 281 21.08 7.50 -12.63
C GLN A 281 22.16 6.43 -12.52
N VAL A 282 22.59 6.15 -11.30
CA VAL A 282 23.55 5.09 -11.00
C VAL A 282 22.94 4.13 -9.96
N HIS A 283 23.51 2.93 -9.88
CA HIS A 283 23.19 1.98 -8.82
C HIS A 283 24.27 2.07 -7.75
N ASP A 284 23.85 2.24 -6.49
CA ASP A 284 24.76 2.34 -5.37
C ASP A 284 24.22 1.58 -4.15
N PHE A 285 25.13 1.23 -3.26
CA PHE A 285 24.80 0.50 -2.05
C PHE A 285 24.26 1.46 -0.98
N SER A 286 23.23 1.01 -0.29
CA SER A 286 22.66 1.74 0.84
C SER A 286 22.41 0.81 2.01
N THR A 287 22.34 1.39 3.18
CA THR A 287 21.81 0.69 4.36
C THR A 287 20.31 0.39 4.18
N PRO A 288 19.79 -0.67 4.78
CA PRO A 288 18.38 -0.99 4.74
C PRO A 288 17.50 0.14 5.27
N LYS A 289 16.25 0.22 4.77
CA LYS A 289 15.30 1.30 5.17
C LYS A 289 14.92 1.29 6.65
N THR A 290 14.95 0.12 7.30
CA THR A 290 14.50 -0.08 8.68
C THR A 290 15.49 -0.99 9.40
N VAL A 291 15.56 -0.87 10.73
CA VAL A 291 16.37 -1.74 11.59
C VAL A 291 16.01 -3.21 11.37
N THR A 292 14.73 -3.53 11.19
CA THR A 292 14.24 -4.89 10.92
C THR A 292 14.64 -5.46 9.56
N SER A 293 15.10 -4.63 8.64
CA SER A 293 15.67 -5.09 7.36
C SER A 293 17.09 -5.59 7.51
N ASN A 294 17.83 -5.19 8.56
CA ASN A 294 19.10 -5.78 8.97
C ASN A 294 18.79 -7.06 9.76
N ARG A 295 19.09 -8.21 9.18
CA ARG A 295 18.71 -9.51 9.75
C ARG A 295 19.65 -10.62 9.33
N MET A 296 19.70 -11.64 10.18
CA MET A 296 20.40 -12.89 9.89
C MET A 296 19.39 -13.94 9.39
N ILE A 297 19.66 -14.57 8.28
CA ILE A 297 18.84 -15.66 7.73
C ILE A 297 19.64 -16.94 7.82
N VAL A 298 19.11 -17.92 8.57
CA VAL A 298 19.69 -19.26 8.61
C VAL A 298 19.38 -19.97 7.30
N VAL A 299 20.38 -20.60 6.70
CA VAL A 299 20.28 -21.38 5.46
C VAL A 299 20.77 -22.81 5.68
N GLY A 300 20.18 -23.76 4.94
CA GLY A 300 20.60 -25.17 5.05
C GLY A 300 21.89 -25.45 4.28
N GLU A 301 22.55 -26.58 4.59
CA GLU A 301 23.83 -27.00 3.95
C GLU A 301 23.74 -27.04 2.44
N LYS A 302 22.65 -27.55 1.86
CA LYS A 302 22.42 -27.53 0.40
C LYS A 302 22.49 -26.14 -0.22
N THR A 303 22.07 -25.11 0.53
CA THR A 303 22.16 -23.71 0.07
C THR A 303 23.62 -23.24 0.09
N LEU A 304 24.39 -23.65 1.10
CA LEU A 304 25.83 -23.35 1.15
C LEU A 304 26.59 -24.05 0.03
N GLU A 305 26.25 -25.29 -0.30
CA GLU A 305 26.84 -26.00 -1.44
C GLU A 305 26.60 -25.24 -2.76
N VAL A 306 25.40 -24.77 -3.00
CA VAL A 306 25.03 -23.94 -4.17
C VAL A 306 25.83 -22.62 -4.15
N LEU A 307 26.02 -22.00 -2.99
CA LEU A 307 26.84 -20.79 -2.86
C LEU A 307 28.33 -21.05 -3.13
N ARG A 308 28.86 -22.23 -2.73
CA ARG A 308 30.26 -22.64 -3.10
C ARG A 308 30.39 -22.79 -4.62
N LEU A 309 29.41 -23.31 -5.32
CA LEU A 309 29.39 -23.36 -6.78
C LEU A 309 29.38 -21.96 -7.40
N GLN A 310 28.56 -21.06 -6.84
CA GLN A 310 28.54 -19.65 -7.24
C GLN A 310 29.90 -18.98 -7.06
N GLN A 311 30.62 -19.28 -5.99
CA GLN A 311 31.97 -18.75 -5.75
C GLN A 311 32.92 -19.14 -6.87
N LYS A 312 32.91 -20.42 -7.29
CA LYS A 312 33.71 -20.91 -8.42
C LYS A 312 33.31 -20.19 -9.73
N GLU A 313 32.05 -19.96 -9.95
CA GLU A 313 31.56 -19.21 -11.14
C GLU A 313 32.09 -17.76 -11.14
N VAL A 314 32.10 -17.09 -9.98
CA VAL A 314 32.63 -15.73 -9.84
C VAL A 314 34.14 -15.70 -10.12
N GLU A 315 34.91 -16.68 -9.62
CA GLU A 315 36.33 -16.84 -9.91
C GLU A 315 36.57 -16.99 -11.42
N LEU A 316 35.80 -17.79 -12.12
CA LEU A 316 35.86 -17.92 -13.56
C LEU A 316 35.62 -16.60 -14.28
N LYS A 317 34.57 -15.84 -13.86
CA LYS A 317 34.28 -14.51 -14.40
C LYS A 317 35.43 -13.55 -14.20
N LYS A 318 36.10 -13.60 -13.02
CA LYS A 318 37.30 -12.80 -12.70
C LYS A 318 38.45 -13.10 -13.63
N ILE A 319 38.76 -14.38 -13.85
CA ILE A 319 39.79 -14.83 -14.79
C ILE A 319 39.51 -14.34 -16.22
N LEU A 320 38.25 -14.47 -16.69
CA LEU A 320 37.86 -14.06 -18.04
C LEU A 320 37.87 -12.55 -18.24
N ALA A 321 37.51 -11.78 -17.23
CA ALA A 321 37.47 -10.30 -17.30
C ALA A 321 38.89 -9.68 -17.27
N LYS A 322 39.87 -10.36 -16.69
CA LYS A 322 41.25 -9.89 -16.59
C LYS A 322 41.32 -8.47 -16.01
N LYS A 323 41.99 -7.55 -16.69
CA LYS A 323 42.16 -6.14 -16.27
C LYS A 323 40.86 -5.34 -16.18
N ARG A 324 39.76 -5.84 -16.74
CA ARG A 324 38.42 -5.16 -16.64
C ARG A 324 37.69 -5.49 -15.37
N TRP A 325 38.16 -6.47 -14.58
CA TRP A 325 37.51 -6.84 -13.33
C TRP A 325 37.58 -5.71 -12.31
N GLN A 326 36.47 -5.42 -11.68
CA GLN A 326 36.34 -4.50 -10.56
C GLN A 326 36.00 -5.30 -9.30
N GLU A 327 36.88 -5.24 -8.32
CA GLU A 327 36.68 -5.97 -7.07
C GLU A 327 35.63 -5.30 -6.19
N ASN A 328 34.52 -5.97 -5.94
CA ASN A 328 33.43 -5.51 -5.11
C ASN A 328 32.97 -6.56 -4.10
N ASP A 329 33.60 -7.69 -4.01
CA ASP A 329 33.31 -8.84 -3.13
C ASP A 329 31.85 -9.35 -3.24
N LEU A 330 31.20 -9.16 -4.38
CA LEU A 330 29.77 -9.49 -4.58
C LEU A 330 29.57 -10.98 -4.83
N VAL A 331 28.53 -11.56 -4.25
CA VAL A 331 28.09 -12.94 -4.55
C VAL A 331 27.48 -13.01 -5.96
N PHE A 332 26.83 -11.95 -6.43
CA PHE A 332 26.19 -11.87 -7.75
C PHE A 332 26.73 -10.69 -8.57
N PRO A 333 28.01 -10.71 -8.99
CA PRO A 333 28.56 -9.65 -9.81
C PRO A 333 28.12 -9.76 -11.28
N SER A 334 28.27 -8.66 -12.01
CA SER A 334 28.23 -8.66 -13.48
C SER A 334 29.45 -9.43 -14.04
N SER A 335 29.59 -9.52 -15.36
CA SER A 335 30.73 -10.14 -16.03
C SER A 335 32.08 -9.43 -15.79
N ILE A 336 32.06 -8.23 -15.24
CA ILE A 336 33.26 -7.41 -14.94
C ILE A 336 33.37 -7.05 -13.45
N GLY A 337 32.65 -7.73 -12.55
CA GLY A 337 32.74 -7.52 -11.10
C GLY A 337 31.86 -6.39 -10.54
N THR A 338 31.24 -5.59 -11.37
CA THR A 338 30.32 -4.52 -10.92
C THR A 338 28.97 -5.08 -10.44
N PRO A 339 28.16 -4.29 -9.73
CA PRO A 339 26.78 -4.67 -9.42
C PRO A 339 25.99 -5.05 -10.68
N MET A 340 25.15 -6.07 -10.56
CA MET A 340 24.30 -6.55 -11.65
C MET A 340 23.26 -5.50 -12.04
N ASN A 341 23.11 -5.25 -13.36
CA ASN A 341 22.05 -4.36 -13.84
C ASN A 341 20.67 -5.02 -13.71
N PRO A 342 19.73 -4.40 -12.97
CA PRO A 342 18.40 -4.98 -12.73
C PRO A 342 17.63 -5.27 -14.02
N SER A 343 17.67 -4.38 -15.02
CA SER A 343 16.91 -4.56 -16.27
C SER A 343 17.44 -5.76 -17.07
N ASN A 344 18.75 -5.92 -17.16
CA ASN A 344 19.37 -7.07 -17.85
C ASN A 344 19.02 -8.39 -17.16
N MET A 345 19.02 -8.40 -15.83
CA MET A 345 18.61 -9.57 -15.05
C MET A 345 17.13 -9.91 -15.28
N LEU A 346 16.24 -8.93 -15.26
CA LEU A 346 14.80 -9.15 -15.48
C LEU A 346 14.51 -9.72 -16.88
N ASN A 347 15.22 -9.26 -17.91
CA ASN A 347 15.11 -9.81 -19.26
C ASN A 347 15.52 -11.30 -19.31
N LYS A 348 16.65 -11.63 -18.66
CA LYS A 348 17.10 -13.03 -18.55
C LYS A 348 16.13 -13.87 -17.73
N PHE A 349 15.60 -13.34 -16.62
CA PHE A 349 14.59 -14.02 -15.81
C PHE A 349 13.31 -14.32 -16.60
N SER A 350 12.85 -13.38 -17.42
CA SER A 350 11.70 -13.59 -18.32
C SER A 350 12.00 -14.70 -19.35
N ALA A 351 13.21 -14.77 -19.89
CA ALA A 351 13.60 -15.84 -20.81
C ALA A 351 13.61 -17.22 -20.14
N ILE A 352 14.11 -17.31 -18.89
CA ILE A 352 14.08 -18.55 -18.09
C ILE A 352 12.65 -19.03 -17.86
N GLN A 353 11.73 -18.13 -17.49
CA GLN A 353 10.31 -18.46 -17.29
C GLN A 353 9.68 -19.03 -18.56
N LYS A 354 9.94 -18.42 -19.71
CA LYS A 354 9.48 -18.91 -21.01
C LYS A 354 10.04 -20.29 -21.31
N ALA A 355 11.35 -20.51 -21.09
CA ALA A 355 12.00 -21.79 -21.29
C ALA A 355 11.48 -22.88 -20.34
N ALA A 356 11.02 -22.50 -19.15
CA ALA A 356 10.34 -23.38 -18.20
C ALA A 356 8.84 -23.51 -18.45
N ASN A 357 8.30 -22.94 -19.54
CA ASN A 357 6.86 -22.96 -19.87
C ASN A 357 5.95 -22.47 -18.71
N LEU A 358 6.40 -21.46 -17.99
CA LEU A 358 5.69 -20.88 -16.85
C LEU A 358 5.02 -19.55 -17.23
N LYS A 359 3.93 -19.22 -16.54
CA LYS A 359 3.34 -17.88 -16.62
C LYS A 359 4.32 -16.83 -16.17
N HIS A 360 4.29 -15.66 -16.81
CA HIS A 360 5.12 -14.54 -16.41
C HIS A 360 4.83 -14.09 -14.97
N ILE A 361 5.87 -14.10 -14.14
CA ILE A 361 5.86 -13.54 -12.78
C ILE A 361 6.95 -12.49 -12.66
N ARG A 362 6.77 -11.53 -11.78
CA ARG A 362 7.81 -10.54 -11.47
C ARG A 362 8.87 -11.18 -10.59
N PHE A 363 10.10 -10.71 -10.65
CA PHE A 363 11.16 -11.22 -9.76
C PHE A 363 10.81 -11.06 -8.27
N HIS A 364 10.13 -9.97 -7.91
CA HIS A 364 9.67 -9.77 -6.54
C HIS A 364 8.63 -10.81 -6.08
N ASP A 365 7.93 -11.45 -6.98
CA ASP A 365 6.96 -12.50 -6.66
C ASP A 365 7.64 -13.77 -6.11
N LEU A 366 8.95 -13.98 -6.36
CA LEU A 366 9.73 -15.05 -5.74
C LEU A 366 9.73 -14.95 -4.19
N ARG A 367 9.75 -13.73 -3.67
CA ARG A 367 9.61 -13.49 -2.23
C ARG A 367 8.20 -13.86 -1.72
N HIS A 368 7.16 -13.60 -2.50
CA HIS A 368 5.79 -14.04 -2.16
C HIS A 368 5.68 -15.57 -2.20
N ILE A 369 6.35 -16.21 -3.14
CA ILE A 369 6.46 -17.66 -3.24
C ILE A 369 7.16 -18.22 -2.01
N ALA A 370 8.32 -17.69 -1.64
CA ALA A 370 9.06 -18.09 -0.44
C ALA A 370 8.17 -18.03 0.83
N ALA A 371 7.49 -16.90 1.02
CA ALA A 371 6.57 -16.75 2.15
C ALA A 371 5.42 -17.77 2.12
N SER A 372 4.83 -17.99 0.94
CA SER A 372 3.74 -18.95 0.77
C SER A 372 4.16 -20.39 1.06
N ILE A 373 5.34 -20.80 0.60
CA ILE A 373 5.91 -22.13 0.88
C ILE A 373 6.09 -22.29 2.39
N MET A 374 6.77 -21.34 3.05
CA MET A 374 7.01 -21.40 4.49
C MET A 374 5.70 -21.53 5.28
N LEU A 375 4.70 -20.70 4.96
CA LEU A 375 3.42 -20.72 5.66
C LEU A 375 2.61 -22.00 5.39
N ASN A 376 2.62 -22.52 4.16
CA ASN A 376 1.95 -23.77 3.80
C ASN A 376 2.56 -24.99 4.54
N HIS A 377 3.87 -24.92 4.87
CA HIS A 377 4.56 -25.95 5.64
C HIS A 377 4.58 -25.67 7.17
N GLY A 378 3.68 -24.83 7.66
CA GLY A 378 3.43 -24.62 9.07
C GLY A 378 4.44 -23.71 9.78
N ILE A 379 5.32 -23.03 9.09
CA ILE A 379 6.24 -22.08 9.72
C ILE A 379 5.45 -20.92 10.31
N PRO A 380 5.63 -20.57 11.60
CA PRO A 380 4.89 -19.50 12.24
C PRO A 380 5.00 -18.16 11.51
N LEU A 381 3.89 -17.42 11.42
CA LEU A 381 3.81 -16.13 10.74
C LEU A 381 4.89 -15.12 11.16
N LEU A 382 5.17 -15.05 12.47
CA LEU A 382 6.19 -14.15 13.01
C LEU A 382 7.59 -14.52 12.52
N THR A 383 7.90 -15.82 12.46
CA THR A 383 9.17 -16.33 11.92
C THR A 383 9.30 -15.98 10.43
N VAL A 384 8.25 -16.19 9.65
CA VAL A 384 8.23 -15.81 8.23
C VAL A 384 8.40 -14.30 8.07
N SER A 385 7.69 -13.51 8.88
CA SER A 385 7.82 -12.04 8.88
C SER A 385 9.24 -11.57 9.18
N TYR A 386 9.92 -12.21 10.16
CA TYR A 386 11.31 -11.95 10.50
C TYR A 386 12.25 -12.31 9.34
N ILE A 387 12.15 -13.52 8.79
CA ILE A 387 12.98 -13.97 7.65
C ILE A 387 12.86 -13.00 6.47
N LEU A 388 11.64 -12.57 6.19
CA LEU A 388 11.38 -11.60 5.14
C LEU A 388 11.87 -10.18 5.49
N GLY A 389 12.04 -9.82 6.76
CA GLY A 389 12.38 -8.47 7.20
C GLY A 389 11.24 -7.48 6.94
N HIS A 390 10.02 -7.84 7.33
CA HIS A 390 8.89 -6.91 7.39
C HIS A 390 8.94 -6.12 8.70
N SER A 391 8.85 -4.80 8.61
CA SER A 391 8.84 -3.91 9.79
C SER A 391 7.59 -4.08 10.65
N GLN A 392 6.50 -4.55 10.03
CA GLN A 392 5.21 -4.79 10.66
C GLN A 392 4.74 -6.20 10.32
N PRO A 393 4.52 -7.10 11.30
CA PRO A 393 3.95 -8.43 11.07
C PRO A 393 2.58 -8.39 10.36
N SER A 394 1.81 -7.31 10.57
CA SER A 394 0.56 -7.05 9.86
C SER A 394 0.73 -7.01 8.34
N THR A 395 1.92 -6.67 7.83
CA THR A 395 2.21 -6.74 6.39
C THR A 395 2.09 -8.18 5.89
N THR A 396 2.69 -9.15 6.60
CA THR A 396 2.59 -10.57 6.28
C THR A 396 1.16 -11.07 6.46
N LEU A 397 0.51 -10.71 7.57
CA LEU A 397 -0.88 -11.07 7.86
C LEU A 397 -1.84 -10.58 6.77
N ASN A 398 -1.77 -9.31 6.38
CA ASN A 398 -2.63 -8.73 5.35
C ASN A 398 -2.44 -9.36 3.97
N MET A 399 -1.23 -9.85 3.67
CA MET A 399 -0.94 -10.51 2.38
C MET A 399 -1.35 -11.98 2.35
N TYR A 400 -1.20 -12.69 3.47
CA TYR A 400 -1.35 -14.15 3.52
C TYR A 400 -2.43 -14.64 4.49
N GLY A 401 -3.13 -13.76 5.20
CA GLY A 401 -4.10 -14.09 6.25
C GLY A 401 -5.24 -15.03 5.80
N HIS A 402 -5.56 -15.03 4.52
CA HIS A 402 -6.59 -15.94 3.96
C HIS A 402 -6.17 -17.43 3.95
N LYS A 403 -4.89 -17.73 4.20
CA LYS A 403 -4.39 -19.11 4.27
C LYS A 403 -4.56 -19.72 5.66
N PHE A 404 -4.95 -18.93 6.67
CA PHE A 404 -5.10 -19.41 8.04
C PHE A 404 -6.35 -20.28 8.25
N SER A 405 -7.37 -20.19 7.39
CA SER A 405 -8.58 -21.05 7.51
C SER A 405 -8.27 -22.55 7.43
N ALA A 406 -7.25 -22.96 6.68
CA ALA A 406 -6.79 -24.33 6.65
C ALA A 406 -6.05 -24.74 7.95
N MET A 407 -5.38 -23.79 8.60
CA MET A 407 -4.67 -24.00 9.87
C MET A 407 -5.64 -24.03 11.06
N GLU A 408 -6.82 -23.40 10.97
CA GLU A 408 -7.85 -23.46 12.02
C GLU A 408 -8.34 -24.89 12.24
N LEU A 409 -8.57 -25.64 11.17
CA LEU A 409 -8.96 -27.04 11.27
C LEU A 409 -7.84 -27.90 11.88
N GLN A 410 -6.58 -27.68 11.46
CA GLN A 410 -5.43 -28.39 12.04
C GLN A 410 -5.25 -28.06 13.51
N ALA A 411 -5.44 -26.79 13.92
CA ALA A 411 -5.37 -26.39 15.32
C ALA A 411 -6.48 -27.04 16.14
N ALA A 412 -7.71 -27.09 15.63
CA ALA A 412 -8.82 -27.76 16.26
C ALA A 412 -8.53 -29.25 16.44
N CYS A 413 -8.10 -29.96 15.38
CA CYS A 413 -7.72 -31.37 15.47
C CYS A 413 -6.58 -31.62 16.45
N LEU A 414 -5.56 -30.74 16.47
CA LEU A 414 -4.44 -30.85 17.42
C LEU A 414 -4.93 -30.74 18.88
N VAL A 415 -5.82 -29.80 19.15
CA VAL A 415 -6.41 -29.66 20.50
C VAL A 415 -7.25 -30.89 20.86
N ASP A 416 -8.06 -31.36 19.92
CA ASP A 416 -8.85 -32.57 20.11
C ASP A 416 -7.96 -33.78 20.38
N ASP A 417 -6.85 -33.96 19.66
CA ASP A 417 -5.87 -35.01 19.84
C ASP A 417 -5.19 -34.97 21.23
N ILE A 418 -4.87 -33.76 21.72
CA ILE A 418 -4.30 -33.58 23.06
C ILE A 418 -5.28 -34.05 24.14
N PHE A 419 -6.56 -33.73 23.96
CA PHE A 419 -7.61 -34.09 24.93
C PHE A 419 -8.27 -35.45 24.67
N ALA A 420 -8.04 -36.08 23.53
CA ALA A 420 -8.58 -37.42 23.21
C ALA A 420 -8.16 -38.51 24.20
N LYS A 421 -7.04 -38.31 24.93
CA LYS A 421 -6.58 -39.21 26.01
C LYS A 421 -7.31 -39.00 27.35
N THR A 422 -8.01 -37.89 27.50
CA THR A 422 -8.91 -37.66 28.63
C THR A 422 -10.27 -38.20 28.24
N GLN A 423 -10.59 -39.41 28.69
CA GLN A 423 -11.93 -39.98 28.46
C GLN A 423 -12.98 -38.99 28.96
N PRO A 424 -14.02 -38.69 28.17
CA PRO A 424 -15.14 -37.88 28.61
C PRO A 424 -16.07 -38.67 29.54
N SER A 425 -15.53 -39.16 30.69
CA SER A 425 -16.32 -39.75 31.77
C SER A 425 -17.02 -38.70 32.64
N LEU A 426 -17.09 -37.46 32.17
CA LEU A 426 -17.59 -36.32 32.95
C LEU A 426 -18.91 -35.70 32.45
N LEU A 427 -19.55 -36.30 31.48
CA LEU A 427 -20.95 -35.92 31.22
C LEU A 427 -21.83 -36.94 31.99
N PRO A 428 -22.58 -36.52 33.06
CA PRO A 428 -23.58 -37.35 33.65
C PRO A 428 -24.52 -37.88 32.58
N ALA A 429 -24.89 -39.17 32.66
CA ALA A 429 -25.78 -39.82 31.69
C ALA A 429 -27.13 -39.11 31.52
N GLU A 430 -27.47 -38.21 32.42
CA GLU A 430 -28.66 -37.34 32.38
C GLU A 430 -28.68 -36.33 31.26
N PHE A 431 -27.50 -35.96 30.71
CA PHE A 431 -27.42 -35.01 29.56
C PHE A 431 -27.52 -35.69 28.19
N LEU A 432 -27.51 -37.02 28.13
CA LEU A 432 -27.64 -37.77 26.87
C LEU A 432 -29.08 -38.19 26.56
N SER A 433 -30.04 -37.91 27.44
CA SER A 433 -31.46 -38.15 27.20
C SER A 433 -32.13 -36.86 26.63
N VAL A 434 -31.99 -36.66 25.32
CA VAL A 434 -32.86 -35.72 24.61
C VAL A 434 -34.28 -36.32 24.61
N PRO A 435 -35.30 -35.67 25.20
CA PRO A 435 -36.67 -36.13 25.04
C PRO A 435 -37.04 -36.09 23.56
N ASN A 436 -37.51 -37.20 23.02
CA ASN A 436 -38.13 -37.30 21.72
C ASN A 436 -39.22 -36.22 21.60
N LEU A 437 -38.96 -35.15 20.91
CA LEU A 437 -39.99 -34.28 20.38
C LEU A 437 -40.70 -35.01 19.25
N LYS A 438 -41.76 -35.75 19.62
CA LYS A 438 -42.77 -36.22 18.69
C LYS A 438 -43.59 -35.06 18.20
N LYS A 439 -43.60 -34.97 16.85
CA LYS A 439 -44.60 -34.36 15.95
C LYS A 439 -44.89 -32.87 16.11
#